data_5692c63884416f1a9118a24718164f18
#
_entry.id   5692c63884416f1a9118a24718164f18
#
_cell.length_a   1.000
_cell.length_b   1.000
_cell.length_c   1.000
_cell.angle_alpha   90.00
_cell.angle_beta   90.00
_cell.angle_gamma   90.00
#
_symmetry.space_group_name_H-M   'P 1'
#
loop_
_entity.id
_entity.type
_entity.pdbx_description
1 polymer ?
#
loop_
_entity_poly.entity_id
_entity_poly.type
_entity_poly.pdbx_seq_one_letter_code
_entity_poly.pdbx_strand_id
1 'polypeptide(L)'
;MSIIIPANSAVGGGYAVDNSCRFNNASDDSLTRSLGASETSLKKGTLSFWIKRAEAVGTAMWIYSNEVDNDNNRAYIEIDANANLRVLNSQGGANPVYFITDAEYRDFGAWSHFVIAIDTTQGTESNRVKIYNNGVQITSFSQATYPSVNTDLKLFEGGQTNKNHIGNIHGQSGKLSAYLSEFVYIDGTQNAATDFGEFDSDSGIWKPIDVSGLTFGNNGVYLDFEDSSALGADVSGNSNNFTVNNLTSIDQTTDTPTNNFATLNPLYKQDGVFSEGNLAYTISASDFDSALS
;
A
#
# COMPACT_ATOMS: atom_id res chain seq x y z
N MET A 1 -35.76 -22.13 -4.83
CA MET A 1 -35.09 -20.91 -5.35
C MET A 1 -34.13 -20.45 -4.24
N SER A 2 -32.84 -20.72 -4.35
CA SER A 2 -31.85 -20.20 -3.40
C SER A 2 -31.63 -18.73 -3.70
N ILE A 3 -31.94 -17.88 -2.74
CA ILE A 3 -31.55 -16.47 -2.79
C ILE A 3 -30.09 -16.42 -2.34
N ILE A 4 -29.17 -16.20 -3.26
CA ILE A 4 -27.80 -15.81 -2.89
C ILE A 4 -27.91 -14.35 -2.48
N ILE A 5 -27.86 -14.10 -1.19
CA ILE A 5 -27.67 -12.75 -0.66
C ILE A 5 -26.18 -12.49 -0.86
N PRO A 6 -25.77 -11.48 -1.65
CA PRO A 6 -24.38 -11.09 -1.68
C PRO A 6 -23.94 -10.80 -0.25
N ALA A 7 -22.87 -11.44 0.19
CA ALA A 7 -22.31 -11.20 1.51
C ALA A 7 -21.52 -9.86 1.52
N ASN A 8 -22.16 -8.79 1.14
CA ASN A 8 -21.71 -7.45 1.43
C ASN A 8 -22.44 -6.99 2.68
N SER A 9 -22.00 -7.46 3.80
CA SER A 9 -22.68 -7.29 5.08
C SER A 9 -22.23 -6.06 5.87
N ALA A 10 -21.42 -5.19 5.31
CA ALA A 10 -20.85 -4.08 6.05
C ALA A 10 -21.61 -2.75 5.84
N VAL A 11 -22.83 -2.76 5.41
CA VAL A 11 -23.58 -1.51 5.23
C VAL A 11 -24.53 -1.27 6.39
N GLY A 12 -23.99 -1.02 7.55
CA GLY A 12 -24.67 -0.27 8.61
C GLY A 12 -24.08 1.13 8.64
N GLY A 13 -24.46 2.05 7.75
CA GLY A 13 -24.28 3.50 7.90
C GLY A 13 -22.87 4.04 8.17
N GLY A 14 -21.80 3.32 7.85
CA GLY A 14 -20.41 3.75 8.00
C GLY A 14 -19.85 4.40 6.74
N TYR A 15 -18.61 4.86 6.82
CA TYR A 15 -17.84 5.37 5.67
C TYR A 15 -17.74 4.30 4.58
N ALA A 16 -18.05 4.66 3.35
CA ALA A 16 -17.95 3.81 2.18
C ALA A 16 -16.77 4.29 1.32
N VAL A 17 -15.95 3.35 0.88
CA VAL A 17 -14.89 3.59 -0.11
C VAL A 17 -15.44 3.19 -1.46
N ASP A 18 -15.57 4.14 -2.38
CA ASP A 18 -16.23 3.92 -3.66
C ASP A 18 -15.29 3.33 -4.71
N ASN A 19 -14.01 3.69 -4.68
CA ASN A 19 -13.05 3.30 -5.70
C ASN A 19 -11.72 2.79 -5.15
N SER A 20 -11.05 2.00 -5.97
CA SER A 20 -9.66 1.60 -5.85
C SER A 20 -8.96 1.70 -7.20
N CYS A 21 -7.63 1.66 -7.19
CA CYS A 21 -6.81 1.61 -8.39
C CYS A 21 -6.12 0.25 -8.50
N ARG A 22 -6.25 -0.39 -9.65
CA ARG A 22 -5.58 -1.64 -9.98
C ARG A 22 -4.24 -1.36 -10.63
N PHE A 23 -3.17 -1.87 -10.05
CA PHE A 23 -1.82 -1.86 -10.60
C PHE A 23 -1.49 -3.22 -11.20
N ASN A 24 -0.88 -3.22 -12.38
CA ASN A 24 -0.46 -4.42 -13.08
C ASN A 24 1.03 -4.33 -13.43
N ASN A 25 1.83 -5.27 -12.94
CA ASN A 25 3.27 -5.31 -13.20
C ASN A 25 3.60 -5.52 -14.68
N ALA A 26 2.75 -6.23 -15.43
CA ALA A 26 2.98 -6.50 -16.85
C ALA A 26 2.88 -5.24 -17.73
N SER A 27 2.14 -4.22 -17.30
CA SER A 27 2.02 -2.92 -17.97
C SER A 27 2.92 -1.84 -17.40
N ASP A 28 3.72 -2.15 -16.37
CA ASP A 28 4.59 -1.16 -15.71
C ASP A 28 3.81 -0.02 -15.02
N ASP A 29 2.62 -0.33 -14.50
CA ASP A 29 1.76 0.66 -13.87
C ASP A 29 2.39 1.25 -12.63
N SER A 30 2.41 2.58 -12.57
CA SER A 30 2.95 3.29 -11.41
C SER A 30 2.50 4.74 -11.34
N LEU A 31 2.65 5.32 -10.16
CA LEU A 31 2.51 6.75 -9.92
C LEU A 31 3.86 7.31 -9.47
N THR A 32 4.21 8.48 -9.98
CA THR A 32 5.52 9.11 -9.71
C THR A 32 5.35 10.57 -9.38
N ARG A 33 6.05 11.06 -8.36
CA ARG A 33 6.12 12.49 -8.08
C ARG A 33 7.50 12.94 -7.61
N SER A 34 7.69 14.24 -7.58
CA SER A 34 8.78 14.91 -6.86
C SER A 34 8.28 15.29 -5.47
N LEU A 35 8.93 14.83 -4.42
CA LEU A 35 8.68 15.38 -3.08
C LEU A 35 9.26 16.78 -2.98
N GLY A 36 8.50 17.72 -2.41
CA GLY A 36 8.99 19.07 -2.12
C GLY A 36 10.16 19.05 -1.14
N ALA A 37 11.05 20.03 -1.22
CA ALA A 37 12.20 20.17 -0.31
C ALA A 37 11.83 20.80 1.05
N SER A 38 10.53 20.97 1.33
CA SER A 38 10.02 21.62 2.55
C SER A 38 9.17 20.64 3.34
N GLU A 39 9.70 19.44 3.57
CA GLU A 39 9.06 18.44 4.43
C GLU A 39 8.77 18.99 5.82
N THR A 40 7.63 18.63 6.40
CA THR A 40 7.26 19.02 7.76
C THR A 40 8.22 18.40 8.77
N SER A 41 8.67 17.16 8.51
CA SER A 41 9.65 16.49 9.38
C SER A 41 10.37 15.35 8.66
N LEU A 42 11.69 15.31 8.78
CA LEU A 42 12.50 14.14 8.40
C LEU A 42 12.43 12.98 9.41
N LYS A 43 11.80 13.21 10.57
CA LYS A 43 11.80 12.29 11.70
C LYS A 43 10.47 11.62 11.96
N LYS A 44 9.40 12.17 11.41
CA LYS A 44 8.03 11.75 11.71
C LYS A 44 7.20 11.66 10.45
N GLY A 45 6.39 10.65 10.36
CA GLY A 45 5.40 10.49 9.31
C GLY A 45 4.66 9.18 9.43
N THR A 46 3.59 9.06 8.66
CA THR A 46 2.76 7.87 8.62
C THR A 46 2.36 7.55 7.18
N LEU A 47 2.50 6.30 6.78
CA LEU A 47 1.88 5.78 5.56
C LEU A 47 0.76 4.84 5.96
N SER A 48 -0.38 4.98 5.29
CA SER A 48 -1.57 4.14 5.47
C SER A 48 -2.12 3.79 4.10
N PHE A 49 -2.46 2.54 3.87
CA PHE A 49 -3.06 2.09 2.61
C PHE A 49 -3.81 0.77 2.79
N TRP A 50 -4.86 0.62 2.00
CA TRP A 50 -5.52 -0.66 1.80
C TRP A 50 -4.97 -1.32 0.55
N ILE A 51 -4.72 -2.63 0.62
CA ILE A 51 -4.18 -3.42 -0.47
C ILE A 51 -4.88 -4.77 -0.59
N LYS A 52 -5.20 -5.15 -1.83
CA LYS A 52 -5.62 -6.51 -2.19
C LYS A 52 -4.67 -7.03 -3.26
N ARG A 53 -3.96 -8.11 -2.97
CA ARG A 53 -2.95 -8.65 -3.87
C ARG A 53 -3.58 -9.32 -5.08
N ALA A 54 -2.91 -9.24 -6.24
CA ALA A 54 -3.36 -9.86 -7.49
C ALA A 54 -2.34 -10.85 -8.08
N GLU A 55 -1.16 -10.98 -7.47
CA GLU A 55 -0.11 -11.88 -7.96
C GLU A 55 0.40 -12.80 -6.84
N ALA A 56 0.72 -14.07 -7.22
CA ALA A 56 1.26 -15.06 -6.32
C ALA A 56 2.65 -14.70 -5.81
N VAL A 57 3.08 -15.37 -4.73
CA VAL A 57 4.43 -15.24 -4.18
C VAL A 57 5.53 -15.58 -5.20
N GLY A 58 6.72 -15.05 -4.96
CA GLY A 58 7.90 -15.29 -5.81
C GLY A 58 8.49 -14.02 -6.41
N THR A 59 7.72 -12.92 -6.41
CA THR A 59 8.18 -11.61 -6.87
C THR A 59 7.89 -10.56 -5.80
N ALA A 60 8.85 -9.69 -5.53
CA ALA A 60 8.64 -8.57 -4.63
C ALA A 60 7.73 -7.52 -5.30
N MET A 61 6.75 -7.01 -4.55
CA MET A 61 5.81 -5.99 -4.99
C MET A 61 6.06 -4.71 -4.21
N TRP A 62 6.62 -3.70 -4.87
CA TRP A 62 6.88 -2.41 -4.24
C TRP A 62 5.62 -1.56 -4.21
N ILE A 63 5.18 -1.24 -2.99
CA ILE A 63 3.96 -0.45 -2.76
C ILE A 63 4.30 1.04 -2.80
N TYR A 64 5.33 1.44 -2.06
CA TYR A 64 5.78 2.81 -1.97
C TYR A 64 7.30 2.87 -1.89
N SER A 65 7.90 3.85 -2.56
CA SER A 65 9.32 4.10 -2.45
C SER A 65 9.67 5.58 -2.51
N ASN A 66 10.78 5.93 -1.87
CA ASN A 66 11.44 7.21 -1.98
C ASN A 66 12.94 7.00 -2.13
N GLU A 67 13.51 7.40 -3.26
CA GLU A 67 14.95 7.31 -3.52
C GLU A 67 15.55 8.70 -3.57
N VAL A 68 16.54 8.95 -2.72
CA VAL A 68 17.19 10.27 -2.66
C VAL A 68 18.28 10.39 -3.75
N ASP A 69 19.17 9.40 -3.83
CA ASP A 69 20.26 9.44 -4.84
C ASP A 69 20.56 8.06 -5.48
N ASN A 70 20.59 6.99 -4.71
CA ASN A 70 20.93 5.64 -5.16
C ASN A 70 20.48 4.57 -4.13
N ASP A 71 20.82 3.33 -4.38
CA ASP A 71 20.50 2.19 -3.53
C ASP A 71 20.91 2.32 -2.06
N ASN A 72 21.91 3.15 -1.76
CA ASN A 72 22.39 3.38 -0.40
C ASN A 72 21.60 4.47 0.34
N ASN A 73 20.79 5.27 -0.38
CA ASN A 73 19.98 6.35 0.18
C ASN A 73 18.56 6.28 -0.38
N ARG A 74 17.81 5.30 0.05
CA ARG A 74 16.42 5.06 -0.37
C ARG A 74 15.57 4.49 0.76
N ALA A 75 14.27 4.59 0.62
CA ALA A 75 13.34 3.89 1.47
C ALA A 75 12.24 3.24 0.63
N TYR A 76 11.71 2.12 1.11
CA TYR A 76 10.59 1.48 0.46
C TYR A 76 9.76 0.62 1.42
N ILE A 77 8.53 0.38 0.99
CA ILE A 77 7.58 -0.56 1.58
C ILE A 77 7.18 -1.52 0.48
N GLU A 78 7.32 -2.81 0.74
CA GLU A 78 6.99 -3.87 -0.20
C GLU A 78 6.36 -5.08 0.48
N ILE A 79 5.64 -5.88 -0.29
CA ILE A 79 5.42 -7.28 0.04
C ILE A 79 6.53 -8.07 -0.68
N ASP A 80 7.39 -8.73 0.06
CA ASP A 80 8.53 -9.43 -0.49
C ASP A 80 8.15 -10.74 -1.21
N ALA A 81 9.14 -11.42 -1.81
CA ALA A 81 8.93 -12.67 -2.54
C ALA A 81 8.35 -13.82 -1.69
N ASN A 82 8.42 -13.74 -0.38
CA ASN A 82 7.85 -14.71 0.56
C ASN A 82 6.47 -14.27 1.09
N ALA A 83 5.94 -13.16 0.59
CA ALA A 83 4.70 -12.52 1.04
C ALA A 83 4.77 -11.85 2.43
N ASN A 84 5.96 -11.55 2.95
CA ASN A 84 6.12 -10.76 4.17
C ASN A 84 6.07 -9.26 3.86
N LEU A 85 5.53 -8.46 4.75
CA LEU A 85 5.67 -7.01 4.66
C LEU A 85 7.10 -6.63 5.06
N ARG A 86 7.77 -5.89 4.17
CA ARG A 86 9.09 -5.33 4.43
C ARG A 86 9.03 -3.81 4.42
N VAL A 87 9.64 -3.20 5.42
CA VAL A 87 9.83 -1.74 5.53
C VAL A 87 11.32 -1.48 5.67
N LEU A 88 11.88 -0.72 4.73
CA LEU A 88 13.31 -0.40 4.72
C LEU A 88 13.54 1.10 4.54
N ASN A 89 14.48 1.64 5.31
CA ASN A 89 15.15 2.91 5.04
C ASN A 89 16.65 2.68 5.04
N SER A 90 17.28 2.83 3.88
CA SER A 90 18.74 2.77 3.73
C SER A 90 19.32 4.17 3.72
N GLN A 91 20.46 4.35 4.39
CA GLN A 91 21.11 5.63 4.54
C GLN A 91 22.63 5.44 4.68
N GLY A 92 23.38 5.89 3.66
CA GLY A 92 24.83 5.72 3.63
C GLY A 92 25.26 4.26 3.64
N GLY A 93 24.44 3.34 3.12
CA GLY A 93 24.69 1.90 3.12
C GLY A 93 24.30 1.18 4.43
N ALA A 94 23.90 1.89 5.49
CA ALA A 94 23.28 1.32 6.68
C ALA A 94 21.75 1.30 6.54
N ASN A 95 21.09 0.43 7.31
CA ASN A 95 19.62 0.32 7.32
C ASN A 95 19.09 0.68 8.70
N PRO A 96 18.97 1.99 9.04
CA PRO A 96 18.47 2.43 10.35
C PRO A 96 17.02 2.02 10.61
N VAL A 97 16.21 1.79 9.57
CA VAL A 97 14.90 1.15 9.69
C VAL A 97 14.92 -0.09 8.80
N TYR A 98 14.71 -1.26 9.40
CA TYR A 98 14.60 -2.50 8.64
C TYR A 98 13.71 -3.49 9.37
N PHE A 99 12.51 -3.71 8.84
CA PHE A 99 11.52 -4.63 9.39
C PHE A 99 11.09 -5.62 8.33
N ILE A 100 10.98 -6.89 8.72
CA ILE A 100 10.33 -7.96 7.95
C ILE A 100 9.40 -8.68 8.91
N THR A 101 8.13 -8.76 8.58
CA THR A 101 7.13 -9.47 9.41
C THR A 101 7.35 -10.98 9.39
N ASP A 102 7.01 -11.67 10.50
CA ASP A 102 6.89 -13.14 10.48
C ASP A 102 5.64 -13.59 9.73
N ALA A 103 4.58 -12.76 9.79
CA ALA A 103 3.33 -13.05 9.09
C ALA A 103 3.52 -12.92 7.57
N GLU A 104 2.90 -13.84 6.84
CA GLU A 104 2.85 -13.87 5.39
C GLU A 104 1.46 -13.48 4.90
N TYR A 105 1.38 -12.50 4.01
CA TYR A 105 0.12 -11.94 3.49
C TYR A 105 -0.21 -12.57 2.15
N ARG A 106 -0.71 -13.82 2.16
CA ARG A 106 -0.96 -14.65 0.97
C ARG A 106 -2.39 -14.62 0.46
N ASP A 107 -3.29 -13.96 1.16
CA ASP A 107 -4.69 -13.91 0.77
C ASP A 107 -4.89 -12.96 -0.42
N PHE A 108 -5.48 -13.48 -1.49
CA PHE A 108 -5.83 -12.73 -2.71
C PHE A 108 -7.31 -12.35 -2.75
N GLY A 109 -8.10 -12.88 -1.84
CA GLY A 109 -9.54 -12.64 -1.76
C GLY A 109 -9.93 -11.52 -0.81
N ALA A 110 -9.00 -11.05 0.02
CA ALA A 110 -9.29 -10.07 1.06
C ALA A 110 -8.42 -8.82 0.96
N TRP A 111 -9.04 -7.69 1.32
CA TRP A 111 -8.33 -6.45 1.56
C TRP A 111 -7.60 -6.48 2.90
N SER A 112 -6.37 -6.01 2.91
CA SER A 112 -5.56 -5.80 4.10
C SER A 112 -5.23 -4.32 4.24
N HIS A 113 -5.35 -3.80 5.45
CA HIS A 113 -4.95 -2.44 5.79
C HIS A 113 -3.60 -2.44 6.49
N PHE A 114 -2.66 -1.64 6.01
CA PHE A 114 -1.38 -1.42 6.67
C PHE A 114 -1.21 0.03 7.08
N VAL A 115 -0.66 0.23 8.28
CA VAL A 115 -0.21 1.54 8.75
C VAL A 115 1.23 1.40 9.22
N ILE A 116 2.12 2.23 8.66
CA ILE A 116 3.52 2.34 9.04
C ILE A 116 3.72 3.74 9.64
N ALA A 117 3.82 3.82 10.97
CA ALA A 117 3.86 5.06 11.74
C ALA A 117 5.22 5.22 12.42
N ILE A 118 5.93 6.30 12.08
CA ILE A 118 7.31 6.54 12.52
C ILE A 118 7.44 7.87 13.25
N ASP A 119 8.13 7.84 14.40
CA ASP A 119 8.62 9.03 15.13
C ASP A 119 9.96 8.71 15.78
N THR A 120 11.05 9.06 15.13
CA THR A 120 12.40 8.79 15.64
C THR A 120 12.76 9.61 16.88
N THR A 121 11.95 10.60 17.27
CA THR A 121 12.19 11.41 18.48
C THR A 121 11.79 10.71 19.78
N GLN A 122 11.10 9.56 19.68
CA GLN A 122 10.66 8.79 20.82
C GLN A 122 11.86 8.23 21.62
N GLY A 123 11.81 8.39 22.96
CA GLY A 123 12.86 7.85 23.82
C GLY A 123 12.93 6.33 23.83
N THR A 124 11.76 5.67 23.84
CA THR A 124 11.65 4.22 23.80
C THR A 124 11.75 3.73 22.36
N GLU A 125 12.65 2.79 22.12
CA GLU A 125 12.96 2.26 20.79
C GLU A 125 11.73 1.72 20.05
N SER A 126 10.93 0.87 20.71
CA SER A 126 9.73 0.28 20.14
C SER A 126 8.61 1.29 19.82
N ASN A 127 8.71 2.51 20.32
CA ASN A 127 7.77 3.57 19.97
C ASN A 127 8.20 4.38 18.73
N ARG A 128 9.44 4.21 18.24
CA ARG A 128 9.95 4.95 17.08
C ARG A 128 9.36 4.44 15.77
N VAL A 129 9.07 3.14 15.69
CA VAL A 129 8.43 2.52 14.51
C VAL A 129 7.32 1.63 15.01
N LYS A 130 6.11 1.87 14.53
CA LYS A 130 4.93 1.04 14.79
C LYS A 130 4.32 0.64 13.45
N ILE A 131 4.09 -0.64 13.28
CA ILE A 131 3.50 -1.20 12.08
C ILE A 131 2.22 -1.91 12.49
N TYR A 132 1.15 -1.68 11.74
CA TYR A 132 -0.16 -2.28 12.03
C TYR A 132 -0.68 -3.00 10.79
N ASN A 133 -1.41 -4.07 11.03
CA ASN A 133 -2.23 -4.74 10.03
C ASN A 133 -3.67 -4.84 10.55
N ASN A 134 -4.64 -4.35 9.78
CA ASN A 134 -6.06 -4.34 10.13
C ASN A 134 -6.32 -3.84 11.57
N GLY A 135 -5.74 -2.70 11.93
CA GLY A 135 -5.88 -2.07 13.24
C GLY A 135 -5.05 -2.66 14.37
N VAL A 136 -4.45 -3.84 14.17
CA VAL A 136 -3.67 -4.54 15.20
C VAL A 136 -2.18 -4.29 15.00
N GLN A 137 -1.47 -3.87 16.06
CA GLN A 137 -0.02 -3.65 15.99
C GLN A 137 0.72 -4.98 15.78
N ILE A 138 1.59 -5.01 14.77
CA ILE A 138 2.50 -6.13 14.52
C ILE A 138 3.66 -6.03 15.51
N THR A 139 3.94 -7.11 16.23
CA THR A 139 5.01 -7.21 17.22
C THR A 139 5.96 -8.37 16.96
N SER A 140 5.67 -9.22 15.96
CA SER A 140 6.50 -10.37 15.57
C SER A 140 7.17 -10.11 14.23
N PHE A 141 8.50 -10.13 14.22
CA PHE A 141 9.33 -9.81 13.07
C PHE A 141 10.49 -10.78 12.97
N SER A 142 10.76 -11.29 11.77
CA SER A 142 11.98 -12.04 11.46
C SER A 142 13.22 -11.13 11.40
N GLN A 143 13.00 -9.85 11.11
CA GLN A 143 14.00 -8.78 11.16
C GLN A 143 13.36 -7.55 11.79
N ALA A 144 14.03 -6.95 12.78
CA ALA A 144 13.61 -5.69 13.38
C ALA A 144 14.84 -4.83 13.72
N THR A 145 15.00 -3.72 13.01
CA THR A 145 16.02 -2.70 13.30
C THR A 145 15.31 -1.36 13.47
N TYR A 146 15.44 -0.79 14.67
CA TYR A 146 14.87 0.50 15.00
C TYR A 146 15.91 1.62 14.79
N PRO A 147 15.49 2.80 14.29
CA PRO A 147 16.40 3.94 14.15
C PRO A 147 16.90 4.43 15.52
N SER A 148 18.07 5.02 15.56
CA SER A 148 18.50 5.78 16.74
C SER A 148 17.58 6.98 16.98
N VAL A 149 17.56 7.49 18.22
CA VAL A 149 16.75 8.67 18.56
C VAL A 149 17.17 9.87 17.68
N ASN A 150 16.20 10.62 17.18
CA ASN A 150 16.38 11.79 16.33
C ASN A 150 17.05 11.53 14.97
N THR A 151 17.01 10.30 14.45
CA THR A 151 17.48 9.99 13.09
C THR A 151 16.57 10.64 12.05
N ASP A 152 17.16 11.38 11.11
CA ASP A 152 16.47 11.82 9.88
C ASP A 152 16.38 10.65 8.90
N LEU A 153 15.23 10.47 8.27
CA LEU A 153 14.96 9.31 7.42
C LEU A 153 14.81 9.70 5.95
N LYS A 154 15.38 8.91 5.06
CA LYS A 154 15.21 9.03 3.61
C LYS A 154 13.75 8.82 3.16
N LEU A 155 12.97 8.09 3.94
CA LEU A 155 11.54 7.89 3.70
C LEU A 155 10.76 9.21 3.56
N PHE A 156 11.19 10.24 4.28
CA PHE A 156 10.53 11.54 4.36
C PHE A 156 11.29 12.64 3.61
N GLU A 157 12.52 12.37 3.16
CA GLU A 157 13.39 13.38 2.55
C GLU A 157 12.88 13.79 1.17
N GLY A 158 12.67 15.09 0.99
CA GLY A 158 12.25 15.71 -0.25
C GLY A 158 13.39 16.29 -1.08
N GLY A 159 13.03 17.11 -2.08
CA GLY A 159 13.97 17.79 -2.96
C GLY A 159 14.45 16.96 -4.15
N GLN A 160 13.95 15.74 -4.33
CA GLN A 160 14.33 14.84 -5.42
C GLN A 160 13.26 14.82 -6.51
N THR A 161 13.70 14.97 -7.78
CA THR A 161 12.79 14.97 -8.93
C THR A 161 12.42 13.54 -9.32
N ASN A 162 11.10 13.25 -9.36
CA ASN A 162 10.54 11.98 -9.84
C ASN A 162 11.14 10.74 -9.16
N LYS A 163 11.41 10.81 -7.87
CA LYS A 163 12.00 9.72 -7.08
C LYS A 163 11.06 9.13 -6.02
N ASN A 164 9.86 9.69 -5.89
CA ASN A 164 8.83 9.16 -5.03
C ASN A 164 7.80 8.40 -5.88
N HIS A 165 7.59 7.12 -5.58
CA HIS A 165 6.78 6.22 -6.40
C HIS A 165 5.76 5.46 -5.57
N ILE A 166 4.62 5.17 -6.20
CA ILE A 166 3.67 4.13 -5.79
C ILE A 166 3.63 3.09 -6.91
N GLY A 167 3.72 1.81 -6.56
CA GLY A 167 3.71 0.70 -7.51
C GLY A 167 5.07 0.39 -8.13
N ASN A 168 6.13 1.11 -7.79
CA ASN A 168 7.46 0.91 -8.33
C ASN A 168 8.55 1.40 -7.36
N ILE A 169 9.82 1.18 -7.75
CA ILE A 169 11.01 1.81 -7.19
C ILE A 169 11.88 2.31 -8.34
N HIS A 170 12.47 3.49 -8.20
CA HIS A 170 13.27 4.11 -9.25
C HIS A 170 14.40 3.19 -9.74
N GLY A 171 14.53 3.06 -11.05
CA GLY A 171 15.60 2.29 -11.68
C GLY A 171 15.50 0.77 -11.57
N GLN A 172 14.41 0.22 -11.01
CA GLN A 172 14.20 -1.21 -10.88
C GLN A 172 13.02 -1.68 -11.75
N SER A 173 12.96 -3.00 -11.97
CA SER A 173 11.92 -3.70 -12.73
C SER A 173 11.03 -4.38 -11.75
N GLY A 174 10.60 -4.23 -10.77
CA GLY A 174 9.61 -4.91 -9.96
C GLY A 174 8.47 -3.95 -9.73
N LYS A 175 7.32 -4.43 -9.91
CA LYS A 175 6.15 -3.59 -9.91
C LYS A 175 5.06 -4.22 -9.11
N LEU A 176 4.11 -3.41 -8.73
CA LEU A 176 2.96 -3.83 -7.98
C LEU A 176 1.98 -4.58 -8.88
N SER A 177 1.52 -5.75 -8.43
CA SER A 177 0.33 -6.44 -8.94
C SER A 177 -0.68 -6.52 -7.81
N ALA A 178 -1.48 -5.49 -7.65
CA ALA A 178 -2.45 -5.37 -6.56
C ALA A 178 -3.47 -4.26 -6.85
N TYR A 179 -4.53 -4.27 -6.07
CA TYR A 179 -5.44 -3.14 -5.93
C TYR A 179 -5.00 -2.30 -4.72
N LEU A 180 -4.97 -1.00 -4.86
CA LEU A 180 -4.75 -0.04 -3.77
C LEU A 180 -5.97 0.85 -3.60
N SER A 181 -6.30 1.17 -2.36
CA SER A 181 -7.36 2.10 -2.00
C SER A 181 -6.94 2.92 -0.78
N GLU A 182 -7.46 4.13 -0.64
CA GLU A 182 -7.23 4.99 0.53
C GLU A 182 -5.72 5.11 0.84
N PHE A 183 -4.91 5.50 -0.15
CA PHE A 183 -3.49 5.68 0.07
C PHE A 183 -3.23 7.05 0.69
N VAL A 184 -2.72 7.04 1.92
CA VAL A 184 -2.42 8.24 2.70
C VAL A 184 -0.95 8.28 3.09
N TYR A 185 -0.31 9.43 2.87
CA TYR A 185 0.96 9.78 3.48
C TYR A 185 0.80 11.04 4.33
N ILE A 186 1.08 10.93 5.60
CA ILE A 186 1.13 12.06 6.55
C ILE A 186 2.58 12.46 6.76
N ASP A 187 2.90 13.70 6.42
CA ASP A 187 4.22 14.30 6.64
C ASP A 187 4.24 15.06 7.97
N GLY A 188 5.00 14.56 8.94
CA GLY A 188 5.27 15.24 10.19
C GLY A 188 4.60 14.65 11.44
N THR A 189 3.77 13.62 11.32
CA THR A 189 3.06 13.03 12.48
C THR A 189 3.08 11.50 12.44
N GLN A 190 3.32 10.89 13.62
CA GLN A 190 3.11 9.47 13.87
C GLN A 190 1.66 9.25 14.30
N ASN A 191 0.79 8.88 13.38
CA ASN A 191 -0.61 8.61 13.64
C ASN A 191 -0.84 7.18 14.15
N ALA A 192 -1.94 6.96 14.88
CA ALA A 192 -2.38 5.63 15.26
C ALA A 192 -3.16 4.96 14.11
N ALA A 193 -3.28 3.63 14.12
CA ALA A 193 -4.09 2.94 13.12
C ALA A 193 -5.56 3.37 13.16
N THR A 194 -6.06 3.74 14.34
CA THR A 194 -7.43 4.22 14.55
C THR A 194 -7.73 5.59 13.93
N ASP A 195 -6.72 6.29 13.41
CA ASP A 195 -6.93 7.52 12.62
C ASP A 195 -7.31 7.22 11.16
N PHE A 196 -7.21 5.94 10.73
CA PHE A 196 -7.47 5.48 9.36
C PHE A 196 -8.53 4.39 9.25
N GLY A 197 -8.96 3.85 10.38
CA GLY A 197 -9.96 2.79 10.41
C GLY A 197 -10.48 2.55 11.83
N GLU A 198 -11.51 1.72 11.92
CA GLU A 198 -12.12 1.33 13.18
C GLU A 198 -12.57 -0.13 13.13
N PHE A 199 -12.74 -0.75 14.29
CA PHE A 199 -13.43 -2.03 14.39
C PHE A 199 -14.93 -1.81 14.37
N ASP A 200 -15.61 -2.46 13.44
CA ASP A 200 -17.07 -2.46 13.42
C ASP A 200 -17.62 -3.09 14.70
N SER A 201 -18.52 -2.39 15.37
CA SER A 201 -19.03 -2.80 16.70
C SER A 201 -19.82 -4.09 16.68
N ASP A 202 -20.42 -4.44 15.54
CA ASP A 202 -21.32 -5.58 15.42
C ASP A 202 -20.59 -6.84 14.93
N SER A 203 -19.69 -6.66 13.96
CA SER A 203 -18.95 -7.76 13.33
C SER A 203 -17.53 -7.94 13.87
N GLY A 204 -16.95 -6.92 14.50
CA GLY A 204 -15.55 -6.91 14.91
C GLY A 204 -14.56 -6.81 13.72
N ILE A 205 -15.06 -6.57 12.51
CA ILE A 205 -14.21 -6.43 11.31
C ILE A 205 -13.60 -5.03 11.29
N TRP A 206 -12.33 -4.95 10.94
CA TRP A 206 -11.64 -3.68 10.69
C TRP A 206 -12.13 -3.08 9.39
N LYS A 207 -12.54 -1.81 9.40
CA LYS A 207 -13.09 -1.09 8.24
C LYS A 207 -12.47 0.32 8.13
N PRO A 208 -12.43 0.92 6.94
CA PRO A 208 -11.96 2.30 6.76
C PRO A 208 -12.91 3.32 7.42
N ILE A 209 -12.35 4.49 7.72
CA ILE A 209 -13.09 5.69 8.13
C ILE A 209 -12.69 6.86 7.24
N ASP A 210 -13.48 7.93 7.25
CA ASP A 210 -13.16 9.17 6.55
C ASP A 210 -11.87 9.80 7.13
N VAL A 211 -10.87 9.96 6.28
CA VAL A 211 -9.56 10.52 6.60
C VAL A 211 -9.39 11.96 6.10
N SER A 212 -10.38 12.53 5.42
CA SER A 212 -10.32 13.86 4.80
C SER A 212 -10.05 14.99 5.80
N GLY A 213 -10.38 14.78 7.08
CA GLY A 213 -10.16 15.73 8.16
C GLY A 213 -8.75 15.70 8.78
N LEU A 214 -7.84 14.83 8.32
CA LEU A 214 -6.48 14.74 8.87
C LEU A 214 -5.61 15.93 8.43
N THR A 215 -4.58 16.21 9.21
CA THR A 215 -3.52 17.17 8.82
C THR A 215 -2.41 16.43 8.10
N PHE A 216 -2.30 16.62 6.79
CA PHE A 216 -1.38 15.83 5.95
C PHE A 216 0.07 16.33 5.99
N GLY A 217 0.32 17.58 6.41
CA GLY A 217 1.67 18.20 6.35
C GLY A 217 2.07 18.60 4.93
N ASN A 218 3.26 19.18 4.75
CA ASN A 218 3.63 19.82 3.49
C ASN A 218 3.74 18.86 2.30
N ASN A 219 4.35 17.68 2.52
CA ASN A 219 4.52 16.64 1.50
C ASN A 219 3.47 15.54 1.57
N GLY A 220 2.52 15.65 2.50
CA GLY A 220 1.45 14.68 2.67
C GLY A 220 0.53 14.59 1.46
N VAL A 221 -0.11 13.45 1.29
CA VAL A 221 -1.00 13.15 0.17
C VAL A 221 -2.12 12.22 0.60
N TYR A 222 -3.27 12.35 -0.04
CA TYR A 222 -4.37 11.41 0.04
C TYR A 222 -4.87 11.08 -1.37
N LEU A 223 -4.82 9.81 -1.75
CA LEU A 223 -5.34 9.29 -3.02
C LEU A 223 -6.55 8.41 -2.72
N ASP A 224 -7.72 8.87 -3.09
CA ASP A 224 -9.00 8.16 -2.99
C ASP A 224 -9.33 7.35 -4.25
N PHE A 225 -8.64 7.67 -5.38
CA PHE A 225 -8.84 7.07 -6.70
C PHE A 225 -10.25 7.27 -7.27
N GLU A 226 -11.01 8.27 -6.84
CA GLU A 226 -12.38 8.51 -7.30
C GLU A 226 -12.45 9.14 -8.71
N ASP A 227 -11.46 9.92 -9.11
CA ASP A 227 -11.39 10.48 -10.45
C ASP A 227 -10.65 9.57 -11.42
N SER A 228 -11.39 8.79 -12.22
CA SER A 228 -10.81 7.88 -13.22
C SER A 228 -10.00 8.58 -14.31
N SER A 229 -10.16 9.88 -14.49
CA SER A 229 -9.37 10.69 -15.43
C SER A 229 -8.06 11.19 -14.81
N ALA A 230 -7.90 11.08 -13.49
CA ALA A 230 -6.78 11.62 -12.74
C ALA A 230 -6.43 10.73 -11.52
N LEU A 231 -6.10 9.46 -11.75
CA LEU A 231 -5.80 8.46 -10.71
C LEU A 231 -4.64 8.84 -9.77
N GLY A 232 -3.84 9.85 -10.12
CA GLY A 232 -2.78 10.39 -9.28
C GLY A 232 -3.17 11.69 -8.56
N ALA A 233 -4.45 12.09 -8.59
CA ALA A 233 -4.90 13.33 -7.96
C ALA A 233 -4.82 13.24 -6.43
N ASP A 234 -4.23 14.25 -5.82
CA ASP A 234 -4.16 14.42 -4.37
C ASP A 234 -5.37 15.20 -3.86
N VAL A 235 -6.19 14.56 -3.06
CA VAL A 235 -7.38 15.16 -2.43
C VAL A 235 -7.15 15.65 -1.00
N SER A 236 -5.89 15.62 -0.50
CA SER A 236 -5.53 16.13 0.82
C SER A 236 -5.64 17.66 0.96
N GLY A 237 -5.78 18.37 -0.17
CA GLY A 237 -5.74 19.84 -0.22
C GLY A 237 -4.34 20.42 -0.46
N ASN A 238 -3.28 19.62 -0.46
CA ASN A 238 -1.91 20.07 -0.68
C ASN A 238 -1.53 20.20 -2.17
N SER A 239 -2.32 19.60 -3.06
CA SER A 239 -2.02 19.52 -4.51
C SER A 239 -0.72 18.78 -4.82
N ASN A 240 -0.35 17.80 -4.01
CA ASN A 240 0.82 16.94 -4.16
C ASN A 240 0.56 15.79 -5.16
N ASN A 241 0.03 16.13 -6.33
CA ASN A 241 -0.39 15.15 -7.33
C ASN A 241 0.76 14.27 -7.82
N PHE A 242 0.43 13.02 -8.10
CA PHE A 242 1.31 12.09 -8.80
C PHE A 242 1.08 12.14 -10.31
N THR A 243 2.16 12.00 -11.06
CA THR A 243 2.11 11.71 -12.49
C THR A 243 1.76 10.24 -12.68
N VAL A 244 0.76 9.99 -13.50
CA VAL A 244 0.30 8.64 -13.84
C VAL A 244 1.19 8.06 -14.94
N ASN A 245 1.67 6.81 -14.75
CA ASN A 245 2.43 6.08 -15.75
C ASN A 245 1.67 4.77 -16.07
N ASN A 246 1.25 4.63 -17.31
CA ASN A 246 0.52 3.51 -17.91
C ASN A 246 -0.89 3.22 -17.35
N LEU A 247 -1.24 3.69 -16.15
CA LEU A 247 -2.61 3.59 -15.62
C LEU A 247 -3.56 4.44 -16.46
N THR A 248 -4.76 3.92 -16.65
CA THR A 248 -5.85 4.53 -17.42
C THR A 248 -7.16 4.44 -16.64
N SER A 249 -8.22 5.01 -17.16
CA SER A 249 -9.53 4.98 -16.50
C SER A 249 -10.09 3.56 -16.28
N ILE A 250 -9.62 2.55 -17.02
CA ILE A 250 -10.02 1.16 -16.83
C ILE A 250 -9.36 0.49 -15.62
N ASP A 251 -8.35 1.13 -15.04
CA ASP A 251 -7.66 0.64 -13.85
C ASP A 251 -8.34 1.13 -12.55
N GLN A 252 -9.30 2.04 -12.65
CA GLN A 252 -10.23 2.32 -11.57
C GLN A 252 -11.23 1.16 -11.44
N THR A 253 -11.51 0.76 -10.21
CA THR A 253 -12.48 -0.31 -9.93
C THR A 253 -13.28 -0.04 -8.68
N THR A 254 -14.46 -0.63 -8.60
CA THR A 254 -15.35 -0.62 -7.43
C THR A 254 -15.11 -1.80 -6.49
N ASP A 255 -14.09 -2.62 -6.71
CA ASP A 255 -13.58 -3.58 -5.72
C ASP A 255 -12.80 -2.81 -4.67
N THR A 256 -13.36 -2.66 -3.48
CA THR A 256 -12.85 -1.80 -2.41
C THR A 256 -12.91 -2.51 -1.05
N PRO A 257 -12.26 -1.99 0.00
CA PRO A 257 -12.38 -2.56 1.34
C PRO A 257 -13.82 -2.65 1.86
N THR A 258 -14.71 -1.79 1.39
CA THR A 258 -16.13 -1.78 1.76
C THR A 258 -17.04 -2.50 0.78
N ASN A 259 -16.52 -2.92 -0.37
CA ASN A 259 -17.24 -3.63 -1.44
C ASN A 259 -16.36 -4.67 -2.12
N ASN A 260 -15.90 -5.68 -1.36
CA ASN A 260 -14.92 -6.67 -1.80
C ASN A 260 -15.53 -7.69 -2.77
N PHE A 261 -14.97 -7.80 -3.96
CA PHE A 261 -15.35 -8.77 -4.99
C PHE A 261 -14.46 -10.02 -4.97
N ALA A 262 -15.05 -11.16 -5.31
CA ALA A 262 -14.27 -12.37 -5.56
C ALA A 262 -13.46 -12.22 -6.85
N THR A 263 -12.18 -12.61 -6.78
CA THR A 263 -11.29 -12.72 -7.94
C THR A 263 -10.84 -14.17 -8.12
N LEU A 264 -10.32 -14.52 -9.30
CA LEU A 264 -9.74 -15.83 -9.52
C LEU A 264 -8.54 -16.05 -8.60
N ASN A 265 -8.38 -17.29 -8.09
CA ASN A 265 -7.31 -17.60 -7.14
C ASN A 265 -6.01 -17.96 -7.88
N PRO A 266 -4.97 -17.11 -7.85
CA PRO A 266 -3.72 -17.36 -8.56
C PRO A 266 -2.89 -18.51 -7.98
N LEU A 267 -3.23 -19.01 -6.79
CA LEU A 267 -2.59 -20.20 -6.21
C LEU A 267 -3.10 -21.49 -6.82
N TYR A 268 -4.26 -21.47 -7.47
CA TYR A 268 -4.84 -22.62 -8.14
C TYR A 268 -4.88 -22.38 -9.65
N LYS A 269 -3.82 -22.78 -10.33
CA LYS A 269 -3.75 -22.80 -11.78
C LYS A 269 -3.05 -24.08 -12.25
N GLN A 270 -3.39 -24.56 -13.44
CA GLN A 270 -2.60 -25.56 -14.15
C GLN A 270 -1.58 -24.86 -15.05
N ASP A 271 -1.81 -24.66 -16.32
CA ASP A 271 -0.81 -24.11 -17.23
C ASP A 271 -1.19 -22.77 -17.88
N GLY A 272 -2.04 -22.00 -17.23
CA GLY A 272 -2.48 -20.69 -17.74
C GLY A 272 -1.82 -19.50 -17.06
N VAL A 273 -2.14 -18.30 -17.55
CA VAL A 273 -1.67 -17.02 -17.03
C VAL A 273 -2.83 -16.20 -16.52
N PHE A 274 -2.73 -15.72 -15.27
CA PHE A 274 -3.64 -14.72 -14.71
C PHE A 274 -3.22 -13.33 -15.17
N SER A 275 -4.20 -12.51 -15.47
CA SER A 275 -4.03 -11.11 -15.83
C SER A 275 -5.21 -10.27 -15.35
N GLU A 276 -5.17 -8.97 -15.58
CA GLU A 276 -6.25 -8.04 -15.22
C GLU A 276 -6.63 -8.13 -13.73
N GLY A 277 -5.63 -8.16 -12.84
CA GLY A 277 -5.88 -8.25 -11.39
C GLY A 277 -6.61 -9.53 -10.97
N ASN A 278 -6.30 -10.67 -11.61
CA ASN A 278 -6.97 -11.97 -11.42
C ASN A 278 -8.44 -11.99 -11.89
N LEU A 279 -8.81 -11.12 -12.82
CA LEU A 279 -10.12 -11.13 -13.46
C LEU A 279 -10.12 -11.90 -14.78
N ALA A 280 -8.95 -12.14 -15.35
CA ALA A 280 -8.78 -12.90 -16.59
C ALA A 280 -7.81 -14.07 -16.41
N TYR A 281 -8.09 -15.19 -17.08
CA TYR A 281 -7.24 -16.37 -17.13
C TYR A 281 -7.11 -16.83 -18.57
N THR A 282 -5.89 -16.84 -19.08
CA THR A 282 -5.59 -17.27 -20.44
C THR A 282 -4.90 -18.64 -20.39
N ILE A 283 -5.51 -19.63 -21.04
CA ILE A 283 -4.94 -20.97 -21.20
C ILE A 283 -3.85 -20.96 -22.26
N SER A 284 -2.76 -21.68 -22.03
CA SER A 284 -1.55 -21.61 -22.86
C SER A 284 -1.53 -22.60 -24.02
N ALA A 285 -2.39 -23.59 -24.09
CA ALA A 285 -2.57 -24.53 -25.23
C ALA A 285 -3.54 -25.68 -24.91
N SER A 286 -3.77 -26.53 -25.82
CA SER A 286 -4.50 -27.74 -26.09
C SER A 286 -4.98 -28.67 -24.95
N ASP A 287 -4.74 -28.40 -23.68
CA ASP A 287 -5.15 -29.22 -22.55
C ASP A 287 -6.20 -28.52 -21.67
N PHE A 288 -6.89 -29.27 -20.82
CA PHE A 288 -7.98 -28.77 -19.96
C PHE A 288 -7.42 -27.98 -18.77
N ASP A 289 -7.05 -26.74 -19.01
CA ASP A 289 -6.62 -25.82 -17.95
C ASP A 289 -7.82 -25.31 -17.15
N SER A 290 -7.65 -25.10 -15.86
CA SER A 290 -8.70 -24.57 -14.99
C SER A 290 -8.17 -23.52 -14.01
N ALA A 291 -9.04 -22.61 -13.62
CA ALA A 291 -8.82 -21.67 -12.52
C ALA A 291 -10.08 -21.63 -11.64
N LEU A 292 -9.89 -21.41 -10.34
CA LEU A 292 -10.97 -21.26 -9.38
C LEU A 292 -10.95 -19.86 -8.75
N SER A 293 -12.12 -19.36 -8.44
CA SER A 293 -12.34 -18.12 -7.70
C SER A 293 -12.59 -18.37 -6.22
#